data_0375cd3daf0af18e67a26e878fff9ad5
#
_entry.id   0375cd3daf0af18e67a26e878fff9ad5
#
_cell.length_a   1.000
_cell.length_b   1.000
_cell.length_c   1.000
_cell.angle_alpha   90.00
_cell.angle_beta   90.00
_cell.angle_gamma   90.00
#
_symmetry.space_group_name_H-M   'P 1'
#
loop_
_entity.id
_entity.type
_entity.pdbx_description
1 polymer ?
#
loop_
_entity_poly.entity_id
_entity_poly.type
_entity_poly.pdbx_seq_one_letter_code
_entity_poly.pdbx_strand_id
1 'polypeptide(L)'
;GAVKLPGDYPLGSKDTVAKLVAAAGGLKDSAYLDSAELRSLYLGKNRNILSRYRNVNLGIELEAVSGTALRSRDHLNVSELPDWNPTNAVTLDGEVRFPGTYRIGKNERLADVIARAGGLTQIAFQEGAVFSRKSISALEQDRSKQFAQSIIRDFAASQLTKEETDVEIEDIQAIAEILENFEGSGRLLVDVNAALRGDLMANITLEDGDSLTIPQDIYTVTVVGEIRRPGTHTFQAGLDLNDYLGLSAGLTARAEEKELYVVRADGSVLRPSKSWFRFAGGKSTLSPGDTIVVPIDAGYTDNLTLWREVTQVIF
;
A
#
# COMPACT_ATOMS: atom_id res chain seq x y z
N GLY A 1 15.66 26.36 13.84
CA GLY A 1 14.88 26.51 12.62
C GLY A 1 15.73 26.47 11.34
N ALA A 2 15.13 26.83 10.22
CA ALA A 2 15.73 26.77 8.89
C ALA A 2 16.71 27.93 8.61
N VAL A 3 17.65 28.15 9.53
CA VAL A 3 18.80 29.04 9.34
C VAL A 3 20.08 28.23 9.31
N LYS A 4 21.15 28.75 8.68
CA LYS A 4 22.40 27.99 8.51
C LYS A 4 23.12 27.74 9.84
N LEU A 5 23.12 28.70 10.72
CA LEU A 5 23.76 28.63 12.04
C LEU A 5 22.76 28.99 13.12
N PRO A 6 21.95 28.03 13.63
CA PRO A 6 21.05 28.30 14.72
C PRO A 6 21.81 28.50 16.04
N GLY A 7 21.38 29.47 16.85
CA GLY A 7 22.05 29.79 18.11
C GLY A 7 21.56 31.09 18.73
N ASP A 8 22.23 31.51 19.81
CA ASP A 8 21.97 32.78 20.48
C ASP A 8 22.95 33.84 19.96
N TYR A 9 22.40 35.01 19.65
CA TYR A 9 23.18 36.12 19.07
C TYR A 9 23.10 37.36 19.95
N PRO A 10 24.21 38.06 20.17
CA PRO A 10 24.19 39.29 20.91
C PRO A 10 23.39 40.36 20.15
N LEU A 11 22.53 41.11 20.88
CA LEU A 11 21.66 42.10 20.29
C LEU A 11 22.31 43.51 20.37
N GLY A 12 22.46 44.16 19.24
CA GLY A 12 22.82 45.56 19.14
C GLY A 12 21.62 46.50 19.20
N SER A 13 21.88 47.81 19.37
CA SER A 13 20.84 48.84 19.63
C SER A 13 19.84 49.05 18.46
N LYS A 14 20.12 48.59 17.28
CA LYS A 14 19.29 48.74 16.05
C LYS A 14 19.21 47.48 15.23
N ASP A 15 19.19 46.33 15.90
CA ASP A 15 19.11 45.06 15.19
C ASP A 15 17.67 44.72 14.82
N THR A 16 17.57 44.15 13.62
CA THR A 16 16.31 43.74 13.00
C THR A 16 16.31 42.24 12.72
N VAL A 17 15.16 41.71 12.37
CA VAL A 17 15.04 40.29 11.97
C VAL A 17 15.98 39.97 10.81
N ALA A 18 16.12 40.86 9.81
CA ALA A 18 17.03 40.67 8.69
C ALA A 18 18.49 40.54 9.14
N LYS A 19 18.94 41.41 10.08
CA LYS A 19 20.30 41.31 10.62
C LYS A 19 20.53 40.05 11.45
N LEU A 20 19.55 39.62 12.21
CA LEU A 20 19.62 38.36 12.96
C LEU A 20 19.79 37.18 12.01
N VAL A 21 18.98 37.12 10.95
CA VAL A 21 19.09 36.03 9.94
C VAL A 21 20.46 36.11 9.24
N ALA A 22 20.96 37.31 8.91
CA ALA A 22 22.29 37.47 8.33
C ALA A 22 23.40 37.01 9.28
N ALA A 23 23.30 37.33 10.60
CA ALA A 23 24.23 36.84 11.62
C ALA A 23 24.19 35.32 11.76
N ALA A 24 23.02 34.72 11.58
CA ALA A 24 22.83 33.25 11.54
C ALA A 24 23.33 32.62 10.22
N GLY A 25 24.10 33.34 9.40
CA GLY A 25 24.63 32.81 8.12
C GLY A 25 23.63 32.77 6.98
N GLY A 26 22.44 33.35 7.17
CA GLY A 26 21.34 33.33 6.22
C GLY A 26 20.39 32.18 6.41
N LEU A 27 19.38 32.13 5.55
CA LEU A 27 18.38 31.06 5.50
C LEU A 27 18.95 29.82 4.77
N LYS A 28 18.44 28.66 5.13
CA LYS A 28 18.62 27.46 4.32
C LYS A 28 17.69 27.52 3.10
N ASP A 29 18.02 26.77 2.04
CA ASP A 29 17.15 26.65 0.86
C ASP A 29 15.79 26.05 1.21
N SER A 30 15.72 25.28 2.29
CA SER A 30 14.50 24.67 2.84
C SER A 30 13.65 25.63 3.68
N ALA A 31 14.04 26.90 3.85
CA ALA A 31 13.32 27.83 4.71
C ALA A 31 11.96 28.22 4.14
N TYR A 32 10.92 28.17 5.00
CA TYR A 32 9.60 28.69 4.65
C TYR A 32 9.58 30.22 4.79
N LEU A 33 9.53 30.92 3.68
CA LEU A 33 9.71 32.36 3.62
C LEU A 33 8.47 33.17 3.96
N ASP A 34 7.28 32.61 3.75
CA ASP A 34 6.02 33.35 3.91
C ASP A 34 5.68 33.65 5.37
N SER A 35 6.16 32.82 6.30
CA SER A 35 5.85 32.98 7.72
C SER A 35 6.94 32.40 8.62
N ALA A 36 7.58 33.24 9.39
CA ALA A 36 8.43 32.88 10.51
C ALA A 36 7.79 33.36 11.83
N GLU A 37 7.92 32.60 12.91
CA GLU A 37 7.37 33.00 14.20
C GLU A 37 8.39 33.80 15.01
N LEU A 38 8.04 35.03 15.36
CA LEU A 38 8.78 35.86 16.29
C LEU A 38 8.09 35.91 17.65
N ARG A 39 8.70 35.28 18.65
CA ARG A 39 8.26 35.32 20.05
C ARG A 39 9.02 36.41 20.80
N SER A 40 8.31 37.39 21.37
CA SER A 40 8.86 38.44 22.20
C SER A 40 8.38 38.28 23.65
N LEU A 41 9.30 38.45 24.61
CA LEU A 41 8.99 38.43 26.02
C LEU A 41 8.81 39.86 26.55
N TYR A 42 7.80 40.10 27.36
CA TYR A 42 7.58 41.40 28.03
C TYR A 42 7.03 41.22 29.44
N LEU A 43 7.23 42.23 30.27
CA LEU A 43 6.71 42.25 31.62
C LEU A 43 5.27 42.79 31.62
N GLY A 44 4.34 41.98 32.14
CA GLY A 44 2.97 42.41 32.41
C GLY A 44 2.86 43.33 33.59
N LYS A 45 1.68 43.95 33.80
CA LYS A 45 1.40 44.91 34.90
C LYS A 45 1.72 44.37 36.30
N ASN A 46 1.61 43.06 36.50
CA ASN A 46 1.89 42.38 37.78
C ASN A 46 3.31 41.79 37.84
N ARG A 47 4.26 42.27 37.05
CA ARG A 47 5.64 41.76 36.95
C ARG A 47 5.72 40.29 36.49
N ASN A 48 4.64 39.70 35.98
CA ASN A 48 4.67 38.41 35.32
C ASN A 48 5.25 38.53 33.94
N ILE A 49 5.95 37.47 33.51
CA ILE A 49 6.52 37.36 32.14
C ILE A 49 5.41 36.89 31.20
N LEU A 50 5.16 37.69 30.17
CA LEU A 50 4.19 37.37 29.12
C LEU A 50 4.91 37.19 27.80
N SER A 51 4.39 36.29 26.97
CA SER A 51 4.87 36.05 25.62
C SER A 51 3.92 36.64 24.57
N ARG A 52 4.47 37.29 23.56
CA ARG A 52 3.72 37.72 22.38
C ARG A 52 4.30 37.04 21.18
N TYR A 53 3.46 36.43 20.37
CA TYR A 53 3.81 35.77 19.14
C TYR A 53 3.36 36.63 17.95
N ARG A 54 4.21 36.75 16.94
CA ARG A 54 3.91 37.44 15.68
C ARG A 54 4.47 36.62 14.54
N ASN A 55 3.69 36.46 13.49
CA ASN A 55 4.21 35.94 12.24
C ASN A 55 4.83 37.08 11.45
N VAL A 56 6.01 36.84 10.91
CA VAL A 56 6.76 37.77 10.09
C VAL A 56 7.05 37.11 8.73
N ASN A 57 6.70 37.76 7.67
CA ASN A 57 7.04 37.31 6.32
C ASN A 57 8.50 37.70 6.05
N LEU A 58 9.34 36.71 5.74
CA LEU A 58 10.77 36.94 5.51
C LEU A 58 11.04 37.51 4.11
N GLY A 59 10.20 37.14 3.14
CA GLY A 59 10.44 37.49 1.73
C GLY A 59 11.70 36.85 1.15
N ILE A 60 11.87 36.93 -0.14
CA ILE A 60 12.99 36.29 -0.83
C ILE A 60 14.34 36.92 -0.44
N GLU A 61 14.40 38.27 -0.29
CA GLU A 61 15.63 39.01 0.03
C GLU A 61 15.62 39.60 1.46
N LEU A 62 14.76 39.14 2.35
CA LEU A 62 14.56 39.67 3.72
C LEU A 62 14.15 41.14 3.75
N GLU A 63 13.71 41.72 2.63
CA GLU A 63 13.31 43.13 2.53
C GLU A 63 12.10 43.43 3.44
N ALA A 64 11.14 42.50 3.48
CA ALA A 64 9.92 42.65 4.29
C ALA A 64 10.20 42.78 5.81
N VAL A 65 11.35 42.28 6.27
CA VAL A 65 11.72 42.29 7.70
C VAL A 65 12.90 43.18 8.02
N SER A 66 13.39 43.95 7.05
CA SER A 66 14.48 44.90 7.25
C SER A 66 14.17 45.99 8.29
N GLY A 67 12.87 46.36 8.47
CA GLY A 67 12.37 47.29 9.47
C GLY A 67 11.85 46.65 10.77
N THR A 68 11.79 45.33 10.87
CA THR A 68 11.28 44.67 12.09
C THR A 68 12.34 44.67 13.18
N ALA A 69 12.22 45.61 14.15
CA ALA A 69 13.16 45.74 15.26
C ALA A 69 13.01 44.58 16.26
N LEU A 70 14.15 44.08 16.73
CA LEU A 70 14.25 43.05 17.77
C LEU A 70 14.41 43.63 19.16
N ARG A 71 14.00 42.85 20.15
CA ARG A 71 14.19 43.15 21.58
C ARG A 71 15.02 42.05 22.23
N SER A 72 15.62 42.37 23.35
CA SER A 72 16.32 41.34 24.14
C SER A 72 15.40 40.17 24.46
N ARG A 73 15.92 38.96 24.29
CA ARG A 73 15.22 37.68 24.47
C ARG A 73 14.10 37.40 23.45
N ASP A 74 14.09 38.11 22.34
CA ASP A 74 13.28 37.69 21.18
C ASP A 74 13.79 36.39 20.65
N HIS A 75 12.88 35.52 20.21
CA HIS A 75 13.18 34.23 19.59
C HIS A 75 12.51 34.16 18.24
N LEU A 76 13.32 34.02 17.21
CA LEU A 76 12.85 33.82 15.84
C LEU A 76 12.92 32.32 15.47
N ASN A 77 11.80 31.74 15.14
CA ASN A 77 11.70 30.39 14.62
C ASN A 77 11.33 30.44 13.12
N VAL A 78 12.22 29.97 12.28
CA VAL A 78 11.99 29.82 10.85
C VAL A 78 11.71 28.37 10.56
N SER A 79 10.51 28.07 10.10
CA SER A 79 10.11 26.69 9.74
C SER A 79 10.78 26.23 8.44
N GLU A 80 10.91 24.94 8.26
CA GLU A 80 11.29 24.37 6.97
C GLU A 80 10.05 24.19 6.10
N LEU A 81 10.24 24.27 4.77
CA LEU A 81 9.21 23.91 3.83
C LEU A 81 8.78 22.47 4.07
N PRO A 82 7.49 22.20 4.25
CA PRO A 82 7.00 20.83 4.28
C PRO A 82 7.48 20.10 3.01
N ASP A 83 7.95 18.88 3.16
CA ASP A 83 8.38 18.03 2.04
C ASP A 83 9.61 18.54 1.24
N TRP A 84 10.42 19.46 1.79
CA TRP A 84 11.67 19.93 1.15
C TRP A 84 12.63 18.77 0.80
N ASN A 85 12.75 17.79 1.66
CA ASN A 85 13.49 16.55 1.44
C ASN A 85 12.52 15.36 1.54
N PRO A 86 11.79 15.04 0.49
CA PRO A 86 10.93 13.87 0.53
C PRO A 86 11.82 12.65 0.76
N THR A 87 11.66 12.01 1.90
CA THR A 87 12.29 10.71 2.21
C THR A 87 11.51 9.58 1.60
N ASN A 88 10.33 9.88 1.05
CA ASN A 88 9.42 8.92 0.47
C ASN A 88 10.07 8.21 -0.71
N ALA A 89 9.99 6.90 -0.68
CA ALA A 89 10.57 6.06 -1.71
C ALA A 89 9.66 4.89 -2.05
N VAL A 90 9.73 4.45 -3.29
CA VAL A 90 9.03 3.27 -3.79
C VAL A 90 10.03 2.29 -4.38
N THR A 91 9.69 1.00 -4.38
CA THR A 91 10.53 -0.04 -4.94
C THR A 91 9.91 -0.59 -6.22
N LEU A 92 10.71 -0.67 -7.28
CA LEU A 92 10.36 -1.33 -8.54
C LEU A 92 11.23 -2.56 -8.70
N ASP A 93 10.60 -3.73 -8.85
CA ASP A 93 11.27 -5.02 -9.01
C ASP A 93 10.78 -5.77 -10.26
N GLY A 94 11.56 -6.77 -10.68
CA GLY A 94 11.24 -7.64 -11.80
C GLY A 94 11.54 -6.98 -13.15
N GLU A 95 10.64 -7.13 -14.12
CA GLU A 95 10.83 -6.79 -15.52
C GLU A 95 10.65 -5.29 -15.84
N VAL A 96 11.33 -4.45 -15.06
CA VAL A 96 11.61 -3.04 -15.35
C VAL A 96 13.04 -2.90 -15.82
N ARG A 97 13.33 -1.93 -16.71
CA ARG A 97 14.68 -1.79 -17.28
C ARG A 97 15.75 -1.53 -16.21
N PHE A 98 15.43 -0.73 -15.19
CA PHE A 98 16.32 -0.43 -14.07
C PHE A 98 15.56 -0.67 -12.76
N PRO A 99 15.53 -1.92 -12.24
CA PRO A 99 14.91 -2.21 -10.96
C PRO A 99 15.67 -1.55 -9.81
N GLY A 100 14.97 -1.17 -8.74
CA GLY A 100 15.54 -0.54 -7.57
C GLY A 100 14.59 0.38 -6.82
N THR A 101 15.14 1.10 -5.85
CA THR A 101 14.37 2.04 -5.03
C THR A 101 14.47 3.46 -5.60
N TYR A 102 13.32 4.07 -5.82
CA TYR A 102 13.15 5.40 -6.39
C TYR A 102 12.56 6.35 -5.37
N ARG A 103 13.24 7.46 -5.12
CA ARG A 103 12.65 8.56 -4.35
C ARG A 103 11.52 9.20 -5.14
N ILE A 104 10.40 9.46 -4.46
CA ILE A 104 9.21 10.04 -5.08
C ILE A 104 8.95 11.45 -4.56
N GLY A 105 8.47 12.30 -5.46
CA GLY A 105 7.97 13.64 -5.16
C GLY A 105 6.51 13.62 -4.70
N LYS A 106 6.02 14.79 -4.28
CA LYS A 106 4.62 14.95 -3.91
C LYS A 106 3.71 14.72 -5.13
N ASN A 107 2.71 13.85 -4.97
CA ASN A 107 1.75 13.49 -6.01
C ASN A 107 2.36 12.79 -7.25
N GLU A 108 3.56 12.23 -7.15
CA GLU A 108 4.15 11.44 -8.23
C GLU A 108 3.33 10.16 -8.44
N ARG A 109 3.16 9.78 -9.69
CA ARG A 109 2.28 8.68 -10.08
C ARG A 109 3.06 7.46 -10.56
N LEU A 110 2.38 6.34 -10.60
CA LEU A 110 2.97 5.06 -10.98
C LEU A 110 3.69 5.09 -12.34
N ALA A 111 3.03 5.62 -13.37
CA ALA A 111 3.61 5.71 -14.71
C ALA A 111 4.86 6.59 -14.77
N ASP A 112 4.94 7.65 -13.93
CA ASP A 112 6.09 8.56 -13.91
C ASP A 112 7.34 7.82 -13.40
N VAL A 113 7.20 7.05 -12.33
CA VAL A 113 8.32 6.29 -11.75
C VAL A 113 8.75 5.15 -12.68
N ILE A 114 7.80 4.44 -13.31
CA ILE A 114 8.12 3.43 -14.33
C ILE A 114 8.89 4.07 -15.49
N ALA A 115 8.49 5.25 -15.95
CA ALA A 115 9.22 5.97 -17.01
C ALA A 115 10.64 6.34 -16.58
N ARG A 116 10.85 6.81 -15.33
CA ARG A 116 12.17 7.08 -14.76
C ARG A 116 13.03 5.81 -14.63
N ALA A 117 12.40 4.66 -14.40
CA ALA A 117 13.05 3.35 -14.40
C ALA A 117 13.38 2.85 -15.83
N GLY A 118 13.20 3.67 -16.85
CA GLY A 118 13.50 3.32 -18.25
C GLY A 118 12.39 2.52 -18.92
N GLY A 119 11.22 2.39 -18.29
CA GLY A 119 10.10 1.59 -18.79
C GLY A 119 10.24 0.10 -18.47
N LEU A 120 9.35 -0.69 -19.05
CA LEU A 120 9.32 -2.13 -18.90
C LEU A 120 10.22 -2.83 -19.90
N THR A 121 10.63 -4.06 -19.61
CA THR A 121 11.33 -4.93 -20.55
C THR A 121 10.36 -5.51 -21.60
N GLN A 122 10.90 -6.12 -22.65
CA GLN A 122 10.07 -6.75 -23.69
C GLN A 122 9.34 -8.02 -23.22
N ILE A 123 9.81 -8.63 -22.14
CA ILE A 123 9.26 -9.85 -21.53
C ILE A 123 8.46 -9.57 -20.27
N ALA A 124 8.16 -8.29 -19.99
CA ALA A 124 7.39 -7.88 -18.84
C ALA A 124 5.92 -8.31 -18.96
N PHE A 125 5.44 -9.04 -17.97
CA PHE A 125 4.05 -9.46 -17.87
C PHE A 125 3.26 -8.44 -17.05
N GLN A 126 2.70 -7.44 -17.72
CA GLN A 126 2.01 -6.31 -17.06
C GLN A 126 0.74 -6.73 -16.34
N GLU A 127 0.02 -7.74 -16.87
CA GLU A 127 -1.21 -8.27 -16.30
C GLU A 127 -0.96 -9.06 -15.00
N GLY A 128 0.27 -9.55 -14.81
CA GLY A 128 0.71 -10.22 -13.59
C GLY A 128 1.39 -9.29 -12.58
N ALA A 129 1.36 -7.98 -12.82
CA ALA A 129 1.98 -7.02 -11.92
C ALA A 129 1.38 -7.09 -10.51
N VAL A 130 2.24 -7.10 -9.50
CA VAL A 130 1.87 -7.08 -8.09
C VAL A 130 2.25 -5.74 -7.50
N PHE A 131 1.26 -4.97 -7.12
CA PHE A 131 1.46 -3.73 -6.38
C PHE A 131 1.09 -3.94 -4.92
N SER A 132 1.95 -3.50 -4.00
CA SER A 132 1.69 -3.53 -2.57
C SER A 132 1.93 -2.16 -1.93
N ARG A 133 1.11 -1.84 -0.92
CA ARG A 133 1.12 -0.58 -0.18
C ARG A 133 1.16 -0.81 1.31
N LYS A 134 2.13 -0.22 2.00
CA LYS A 134 2.28 -0.38 3.46
C LYS A 134 1.07 0.07 4.26
N SER A 135 0.42 1.15 3.85
CA SER A 135 -0.76 1.67 4.54
C SER A 135 -1.94 0.69 4.45
N ILE A 136 -2.08 -0.02 3.34
CA ILE A 136 -3.10 -1.08 3.17
C ILE A 136 -2.74 -2.31 3.98
N SER A 137 -1.48 -2.77 3.94
CA SER A 137 -1.00 -3.89 4.75
C SER A 137 -1.28 -3.67 6.24
N ALA A 138 -0.97 -2.48 6.75
CA ALA A 138 -1.25 -2.11 8.13
C ALA A 138 -2.77 -2.13 8.45
N LEU A 139 -3.59 -1.63 7.52
CA LEU A 139 -5.05 -1.65 7.66
C LEU A 139 -5.62 -3.08 7.66
N GLU A 140 -5.11 -3.95 6.79
CA GLU A 140 -5.49 -5.37 6.74
C GLU A 140 -5.13 -6.07 8.05
N GLN A 141 -3.92 -5.84 8.56
CA GLN A 141 -3.48 -6.39 9.84
C GLN A 141 -4.36 -5.91 11.02
N ASP A 142 -4.67 -4.62 11.07
CA ASP A 142 -5.54 -4.07 12.12
C ASP A 142 -6.95 -4.66 12.06
N ARG A 143 -7.50 -4.83 10.86
CA ARG A 143 -8.81 -5.46 10.66
C ARG A 143 -8.80 -6.92 11.08
N SER A 144 -7.75 -7.67 10.75
CA SER A 144 -7.59 -9.06 11.16
C SER A 144 -7.56 -9.20 12.67
N LYS A 145 -6.80 -8.35 13.38
CA LYS A 145 -6.78 -8.30 14.85
C LYS A 145 -8.14 -7.97 15.46
N GLN A 146 -8.85 -6.99 14.89
CA GLN A 146 -10.20 -6.65 15.34
C GLN A 146 -11.18 -7.80 15.13
N PHE A 147 -11.05 -8.51 14.02
CA PHE A 147 -11.87 -9.69 13.73
C PHE A 147 -11.58 -10.85 14.69
N ALA A 148 -10.30 -11.14 15.01
CA ALA A 148 -9.92 -12.10 16.03
C ALA A 148 -10.59 -11.81 17.37
N GLN A 149 -10.52 -10.55 17.81
CA GLN A 149 -11.16 -10.11 19.06
C GLN A 149 -12.70 -10.22 19.01
N SER A 150 -13.32 -10.02 17.85
CA SER A 150 -14.77 -10.20 17.73
C SER A 150 -15.18 -11.65 17.86
N ILE A 151 -14.45 -12.58 17.22
CA ILE A 151 -14.69 -14.02 17.33
C ILE A 151 -14.64 -14.48 18.79
N ILE A 152 -13.60 -14.08 19.53
CA ILE A 152 -13.45 -14.42 20.96
C ILE A 152 -14.63 -13.87 21.78
N ARG A 153 -15.05 -12.63 21.54
CA ARG A 153 -16.18 -12.02 22.26
C ARG A 153 -17.51 -12.70 21.94
N ASP A 154 -17.76 -13.00 20.68
CA ASP A 154 -19.00 -13.61 20.22
C ASP A 154 -19.11 -15.05 20.76
N PHE A 155 -18.00 -15.78 20.76
CA PHE A 155 -17.93 -17.10 21.40
C PHE A 155 -18.17 -17.03 22.91
N ALA A 156 -17.54 -16.08 23.61
CA ALA A 156 -17.79 -15.89 25.05
C ALA A 156 -19.26 -15.55 25.35
N ALA A 157 -19.91 -14.75 24.48
CA ALA A 157 -21.31 -14.42 24.60
C ALA A 157 -22.21 -15.64 24.35
N SER A 158 -21.91 -16.50 23.35
CA SER A 158 -22.68 -17.73 23.09
C SER A 158 -22.64 -18.70 24.25
N GLN A 159 -21.51 -18.86 24.94
CA GLN A 159 -21.38 -19.67 26.15
C GLN A 159 -22.27 -19.20 27.29
N LEU A 160 -22.57 -17.90 27.39
CA LEU A 160 -23.48 -17.35 28.40
C LEU A 160 -24.96 -17.67 28.09
N THR A 161 -25.32 -17.86 26.83
CA THR A 161 -26.71 -18.14 26.39
C THR A 161 -27.06 -19.60 26.36
N LYS A 162 -26.13 -20.53 26.74
CA LYS A 162 -26.31 -21.98 26.72
C LYS A 162 -26.73 -22.54 25.35
N GLU A 163 -26.39 -21.92 24.26
CA GLU A 163 -26.46 -22.57 22.96
C GLU A 163 -25.36 -23.63 22.89
N GLU A 164 -25.76 -24.89 22.71
CA GLU A 164 -24.83 -26.00 22.47
C GLU A 164 -24.11 -25.71 21.14
N THR A 165 -22.88 -25.20 21.22
CA THR A 165 -21.98 -25.10 20.08
C THR A 165 -21.03 -26.29 20.17
N ASP A 166 -20.99 -27.11 19.11
CA ASP A 166 -20.05 -28.23 18.94
C ASP A 166 -18.59 -27.76 18.71
N VAL A 167 -18.29 -26.49 18.97
CA VAL A 167 -16.98 -25.88 18.73
C VAL A 167 -16.22 -25.79 20.06
N GLU A 168 -15.03 -26.35 20.09
CA GLU A 168 -14.15 -26.32 21.26
C GLU A 168 -13.46 -24.95 21.42
N ILE A 169 -13.17 -24.57 22.67
CA ILE A 169 -12.49 -23.28 23.00
C ILE A 169 -11.13 -23.21 22.31
N GLU A 170 -10.43 -24.34 22.27
CA GLU A 170 -9.10 -24.49 21.66
C GLU A 170 -9.12 -24.15 20.17
N ASP A 171 -10.16 -24.53 19.43
CA ASP A 171 -10.31 -24.22 18.01
C ASP A 171 -10.49 -22.71 17.78
N ILE A 172 -11.32 -22.07 18.62
CA ILE A 172 -11.52 -20.61 18.55
C ILE A 172 -10.23 -19.84 18.86
N GLN A 173 -9.47 -20.30 19.85
CA GLN A 173 -8.19 -19.68 20.20
C GLN A 173 -7.16 -19.85 19.08
N ALA A 174 -7.10 -21.02 18.46
CA ALA A 174 -6.19 -21.27 17.33
C ALA A 174 -6.53 -20.38 16.12
N ILE A 175 -7.82 -20.22 15.80
CA ILE A 175 -8.25 -19.29 14.72
C ILE A 175 -7.89 -17.84 15.08
N ALA A 176 -8.16 -17.43 16.32
CA ALA A 176 -7.85 -16.08 16.77
C ALA A 176 -6.33 -15.78 16.69
N GLU A 177 -5.49 -16.73 17.10
CA GLU A 177 -4.04 -16.63 17.02
C GLU A 177 -3.54 -16.47 15.56
N ILE A 178 -4.10 -17.24 14.63
CA ILE A 178 -3.78 -17.12 13.20
C ILE A 178 -4.14 -15.72 12.70
N LEU A 179 -5.31 -15.19 13.07
CA LEU A 179 -5.77 -13.87 12.66
C LEU A 179 -4.97 -12.72 13.32
N GLU A 180 -4.55 -12.88 14.56
CA GLU A 180 -3.71 -11.90 15.27
C GLU A 180 -2.29 -11.79 14.67
N ASN A 181 -1.76 -12.93 14.20
CA ASN A 181 -0.45 -13.04 13.58
C ASN A 181 -0.49 -12.82 12.06
N PHE A 182 -1.66 -12.51 11.50
CA PHE A 182 -1.80 -12.26 10.07
C PHE A 182 -0.99 -11.02 9.65
N GLU A 183 -0.10 -11.20 8.70
CA GLU A 183 0.61 -10.12 8.03
C GLU A 183 -0.18 -9.71 6.77
N GLY A 184 -0.71 -8.49 6.78
CA GLY A 184 -1.43 -7.96 5.63
C GLY A 184 -0.54 -7.92 4.39
N SER A 185 -1.02 -8.41 3.27
CA SER A 185 -0.28 -8.38 1.99
C SER A 185 -0.12 -6.97 1.45
N GLY A 186 -1.02 -6.07 1.82
CA GLY A 186 -1.08 -4.71 1.28
C GLY A 186 -1.34 -4.67 -0.22
N ARG A 187 -1.77 -5.78 -0.81
CA ARG A 187 -1.93 -5.91 -2.27
C ARG A 187 -3.06 -5.01 -2.78
N LEU A 188 -2.75 -4.24 -3.80
CA LEU A 188 -3.70 -3.39 -4.51
C LEU A 188 -3.73 -3.82 -5.98
N LEU A 189 -4.93 -4.06 -6.50
CA LEU A 189 -5.11 -4.35 -7.92
C LEU A 189 -4.91 -3.07 -8.73
N VAL A 190 -3.88 -3.05 -9.57
CA VAL A 190 -3.53 -1.91 -10.42
C VAL A 190 -3.34 -2.38 -11.86
N ASP A 191 -4.08 -1.78 -12.76
CA ASP A 191 -3.88 -2.01 -14.21
C ASP A 191 -2.68 -1.17 -14.70
N VAL A 192 -1.49 -1.77 -14.64
CA VAL A 192 -0.23 -1.13 -15.08
C VAL A 192 -0.30 -0.76 -16.56
N ASN A 193 -0.94 -1.58 -17.38
CA ASN A 193 -1.07 -1.34 -18.81
C ASN A 193 -1.95 -0.11 -19.09
N ALA A 194 -3.09 0.03 -18.41
CA ALA A 194 -3.94 1.21 -18.50
C ALA A 194 -3.22 2.47 -17.96
N ALA A 195 -2.51 2.35 -16.84
CA ALA A 195 -1.72 3.45 -16.27
C ALA A 195 -0.68 3.98 -17.26
N LEU A 196 0.07 3.08 -17.92
CA LEU A 196 1.07 3.46 -18.93
C LEU A 196 0.46 4.04 -20.22
N ARG A 197 -0.78 3.69 -20.55
CA ARG A 197 -1.53 4.34 -21.65
C ARG A 197 -2.11 5.70 -21.27
N GLY A 198 -1.94 6.16 -20.05
CA GLY A 198 -2.39 7.46 -19.58
C GLY A 198 -3.79 7.49 -18.96
N ASP A 199 -4.34 6.33 -18.58
CA ASP A 199 -5.58 6.29 -17.81
C ASP A 199 -5.33 6.86 -16.40
N LEU A 200 -6.01 7.97 -16.09
CA LEU A 200 -5.83 8.68 -14.83
C LEU A 200 -6.34 7.91 -13.60
N MET A 201 -7.28 6.99 -13.78
CA MET A 201 -7.83 6.19 -12.69
C MET A 201 -6.90 5.01 -12.35
N ALA A 202 -6.29 4.40 -13.35
CA ALA A 202 -5.31 3.34 -13.19
C ALA A 202 -3.93 3.88 -12.75
N ASN A 203 -3.57 5.09 -13.17
CA ASN A 203 -2.29 5.74 -12.82
C ASN A 203 -2.36 6.35 -11.42
N ILE A 204 -2.29 5.50 -10.40
CA ILE A 204 -2.43 5.86 -8.98
C ILE A 204 -1.28 6.77 -8.50
N THR A 205 -1.58 7.61 -7.52
CA THR A 205 -0.55 8.37 -6.79
C THR A 205 0.18 7.44 -5.84
N LEU A 206 1.51 7.54 -5.83
CA LEU A 206 2.38 6.70 -5.01
C LEU A 206 2.52 7.24 -3.58
N GLU A 207 2.71 6.31 -2.63
CA GLU A 207 2.96 6.58 -1.22
C GLU A 207 4.32 6.00 -0.80
N ASP A 208 4.82 6.46 0.35
CA ASP A 208 6.08 5.94 0.90
C ASP A 208 6.00 4.45 1.20
N GLY A 209 6.98 3.73 0.69
CA GLY A 209 7.10 2.28 0.84
C GLY A 209 6.19 1.46 -0.05
N ASP A 210 5.57 2.07 -1.08
CA ASP A 210 4.93 1.32 -2.14
C ASP A 210 5.94 0.43 -2.87
N SER A 211 5.49 -0.73 -3.29
CA SER A 211 6.30 -1.68 -4.07
C SER A 211 5.52 -2.17 -5.28
N LEU A 212 6.18 -2.18 -6.43
CA LEU A 212 5.67 -2.79 -7.66
C LEU A 212 6.63 -3.86 -8.13
N THR A 213 6.14 -5.08 -8.28
CA THR A 213 6.87 -6.20 -8.89
C THR A 213 6.20 -6.58 -10.19
N ILE A 214 6.94 -6.57 -11.29
CA ILE A 214 6.45 -6.98 -12.60
C ILE A 214 7.13 -8.29 -12.95
N PRO A 215 6.38 -9.42 -12.99
CA PRO A 215 6.96 -10.71 -13.32
C PRO A 215 7.29 -10.81 -14.82
N GLN A 216 8.12 -11.78 -15.12
CA GLN A 216 8.34 -12.20 -16.52
C GLN A 216 7.07 -12.85 -17.06
N ASP A 217 6.80 -12.65 -18.34
CA ASP A 217 5.70 -13.32 -19.05
C ASP A 217 5.92 -14.83 -19.06
N ILE A 218 5.04 -15.54 -18.37
CA ILE A 218 5.03 -17.00 -18.29
C ILE A 218 3.77 -17.48 -19.00
N TYR A 219 3.91 -17.89 -20.26
CA TYR A 219 2.80 -18.42 -21.06
C TYR A 219 2.31 -19.77 -20.53
N THR A 220 1.71 -19.79 -19.33
CA THR A 220 1.20 -21.02 -18.71
C THR A 220 -0.17 -20.80 -18.08
N VAL A 221 -0.92 -21.90 -17.91
CA VAL A 221 -2.12 -22.00 -17.09
C VAL A 221 -1.89 -23.14 -16.11
N THR A 222 -2.15 -22.88 -14.83
CA THR A 222 -2.00 -23.87 -13.77
C THR A 222 -3.37 -24.42 -13.38
N VAL A 223 -3.47 -25.73 -13.12
CA VAL A 223 -4.69 -26.39 -12.66
C VAL A 223 -4.40 -27.10 -11.35
N VAL A 224 -5.13 -26.76 -10.28
CA VAL A 224 -4.92 -27.25 -8.92
C VAL A 224 -6.23 -27.64 -8.24
N GLY A 225 -6.13 -28.38 -7.13
CA GLY A 225 -7.27 -28.82 -6.32
C GLY A 225 -7.73 -30.24 -6.68
N GLU A 226 -9.04 -30.49 -6.63
CA GLU A 226 -9.65 -31.80 -6.86
C GLU A 226 -9.67 -32.19 -8.34
N ILE A 227 -8.49 -32.37 -8.89
CA ILE A 227 -8.21 -32.79 -10.25
C ILE A 227 -7.30 -34.03 -10.27
N ARG A 228 -7.46 -34.90 -11.25
CA ARG A 228 -6.70 -36.16 -11.28
C ARG A 228 -5.22 -35.99 -11.50
N ARG A 229 -4.81 -34.95 -12.25
CA ARG A 229 -3.40 -34.59 -12.49
C ARG A 229 -3.22 -33.09 -12.37
N PRO A 230 -3.07 -32.56 -11.15
CA PRO A 230 -2.71 -31.17 -10.96
C PRO A 230 -1.39 -30.85 -11.70
N GLY A 231 -1.30 -29.68 -12.31
CA GLY A 231 -0.10 -29.30 -13.03
C GLY A 231 -0.23 -27.98 -13.78
N THR A 232 0.88 -27.59 -14.38
CA THR A 232 0.98 -26.38 -15.19
C THR A 232 1.10 -26.76 -16.65
N HIS A 233 0.27 -26.16 -17.47
CA HIS A 233 0.19 -26.36 -18.91
C HIS A 233 0.64 -25.10 -19.65
N THR A 234 1.25 -25.24 -20.81
CA THR A 234 1.52 -24.09 -21.68
C THR A 234 0.22 -23.44 -22.12
N PHE A 235 0.12 -22.12 -21.99
CA PHE A 235 -1.03 -21.38 -22.49
C PHE A 235 -1.16 -21.50 -24.01
N GLN A 236 -2.36 -21.78 -24.47
CA GLN A 236 -2.69 -21.82 -25.89
C GLN A 236 -3.93 -20.98 -26.15
N ALA A 237 -3.81 -19.96 -26.98
CA ALA A 237 -4.93 -19.13 -27.36
C ALA A 237 -6.04 -19.97 -28.02
N GLY A 238 -7.25 -19.88 -27.46
CA GLY A 238 -8.41 -20.63 -27.97
C GLY A 238 -8.77 -21.88 -27.18
N LEU A 239 -7.91 -22.38 -26.29
CA LEU A 239 -8.31 -23.39 -25.31
C LEU A 239 -9.15 -22.73 -24.19
N ASP A 240 -10.21 -23.42 -23.82
CA ASP A 240 -11.07 -22.99 -22.74
C ASP A 240 -10.78 -23.73 -21.42
N LEU A 241 -11.51 -23.40 -20.37
CA LEU A 241 -11.37 -23.99 -19.06
C LEU A 241 -11.54 -25.51 -19.09
N ASN A 242 -12.50 -26.02 -19.87
CA ASN A 242 -12.77 -27.46 -19.97
C ASN A 242 -11.62 -28.17 -20.68
N ASP A 243 -10.99 -27.52 -21.66
CA ASP A 243 -9.83 -28.09 -22.36
C ASP A 243 -8.68 -28.30 -21.36
N TYR A 244 -8.37 -27.31 -20.50
CA TYR A 244 -7.33 -27.44 -19.47
C TYR A 244 -7.69 -28.46 -18.39
N LEU A 245 -8.97 -28.56 -17.98
CA LEU A 245 -9.42 -29.65 -17.10
C LEU A 245 -9.22 -31.01 -17.78
N GLY A 246 -9.49 -31.12 -19.10
CA GLY A 246 -9.24 -32.32 -19.89
C GLY A 246 -7.77 -32.69 -19.97
N LEU A 247 -6.87 -31.71 -20.20
CA LEU A 247 -5.41 -31.91 -20.18
C LEU A 247 -4.90 -32.40 -18.83
N SER A 248 -5.59 -32.05 -17.75
CA SER A 248 -5.33 -32.49 -16.38
C SER A 248 -6.04 -33.80 -15.99
N ALA A 249 -6.49 -34.57 -16.99
CA ALA A 249 -7.18 -35.84 -16.85
C ALA A 249 -8.57 -35.77 -16.14
N GLY A 250 -9.16 -34.59 -16.06
CA GLY A 250 -10.50 -34.35 -15.52
C GLY A 250 -10.58 -34.29 -14.01
N LEU A 251 -11.78 -34.02 -13.52
CA LEU A 251 -12.11 -33.86 -12.10
C LEU A 251 -12.03 -35.17 -11.35
N THR A 252 -11.74 -35.12 -10.03
CA THR A 252 -11.93 -36.26 -9.11
C THR A 252 -13.40 -36.39 -8.75
N ALA A 253 -13.76 -37.52 -8.11
CA ALA A 253 -15.12 -37.73 -7.58
C ALA A 253 -15.48 -36.80 -6.42
N ARG A 254 -14.50 -36.14 -5.83
CA ARG A 254 -14.64 -35.22 -4.69
C ARG A 254 -14.68 -33.75 -5.10
N ALA A 255 -14.62 -33.45 -6.38
CA ALA A 255 -14.57 -32.10 -6.91
C ALA A 255 -15.95 -31.41 -6.82
N GLU A 256 -16.01 -30.20 -6.31
CA GLU A 256 -17.19 -29.32 -6.38
C GLU A 256 -17.13 -28.49 -7.67
N GLU A 257 -17.65 -29.06 -8.75
CA GLU A 257 -17.62 -28.45 -10.09
C GLU A 257 -18.32 -27.09 -10.15
N LYS A 258 -19.34 -26.87 -9.33
CA LYS A 258 -20.14 -25.61 -9.32
C LYS A 258 -19.41 -24.44 -8.67
N GLU A 259 -18.45 -24.72 -7.82
CA GLU A 259 -17.68 -23.72 -7.07
C GLU A 259 -16.28 -23.51 -7.65
N LEU A 260 -16.00 -24.09 -8.81
CA LEU A 260 -14.75 -23.88 -9.55
C LEU A 260 -14.53 -22.39 -9.82
N TYR A 261 -13.30 -21.91 -9.67
CA TYR A 261 -12.95 -20.52 -9.92
C TYR A 261 -11.56 -20.40 -10.57
N VAL A 262 -11.30 -19.23 -11.15
CA VAL A 262 -10.01 -18.89 -11.77
C VAL A 262 -9.39 -17.75 -10.98
N VAL A 263 -8.16 -17.95 -10.53
CA VAL A 263 -7.30 -16.89 -9.97
C VAL A 263 -6.46 -16.34 -11.11
N ARG A 264 -6.61 -15.08 -11.41
CA ARG A 264 -5.82 -14.36 -12.42
C ARG A 264 -4.39 -14.13 -11.92
N ALA A 265 -3.50 -13.84 -12.86
CA ALA A 265 -2.12 -13.49 -12.54
C ALA A 265 -2.00 -12.29 -11.60
N ASP A 266 -2.92 -11.31 -11.71
CA ASP A 266 -3.01 -10.16 -10.79
C ASP A 266 -3.59 -10.52 -9.42
N GLY A 267 -4.02 -11.77 -9.19
CA GLY A 267 -4.64 -12.27 -7.96
C GLY A 267 -6.15 -12.00 -7.87
N SER A 268 -6.78 -11.41 -8.87
CA SER A 268 -8.23 -11.32 -8.92
C SER A 268 -8.87 -12.69 -9.13
N VAL A 269 -10.08 -12.88 -8.59
CA VAL A 269 -10.80 -14.16 -8.66
C VAL A 269 -12.03 -14.02 -9.55
N LEU A 270 -12.12 -14.90 -10.55
CA LEU A 270 -13.27 -15.00 -11.43
C LEU A 270 -14.02 -16.30 -11.14
N ARG A 271 -15.32 -16.20 -10.87
CA ARG A 271 -16.22 -17.36 -10.84
C ARG A 271 -16.89 -17.53 -12.20
N PRO A 272 -16.66 -18.62 -12.92
CA PRO A 272 -17.34 -18.88 -14.18
C PRO A 272 -18.86 -18.98 -13.95
N SER A 273 -19.64 -18.21 -14.70
CA SER A 273 -21.12 -18.33 -14.61
C SER A 273 -21.60 -19.60 -15.28
N LYS A 274 -22.80 -20.10 -14.93
CA LYS A 274 -23.43 -21.27 -15.58
C LYS A 274 -23.60 -21.09 -17.11
N SER A 275 -23.63 -19.87 -17.60
CA SER A 275 -23.63 -19.52 -19.02
C SER A 275 -22.27 -19.78 -19.68
N TRP A 276 -21.19 -19.73 -18.94
CA TRP A 276 -19.84 -20.02 -19.41
C TRP A 276 -19.67 -21.48 -19.88
N PHE A 277 -20.28 -22.42 -19.19
CA PHE A 277 -20.25 -23.84 -19.53
C PHE A 277 -21.15 -24.21 -20.72
N ARG A 278 -22.08 -23.35 -21.13
CA ARG A 278 -23.12 -23.68 -22.11
C ARG A 278 -22.91 -23.06 -23.50
N PHE A 279 -22.08 -22.06 -23.65
CA PHE A 279 -21.87 -21.40 -24.93
C PHE A 279 -20.47 -21.68 -25.49
N ALA A 280 -20.38 -22.76 -26.24
CA ALA A 280 -19.22 -23.10 -27.08
C ALA A 280 -18.94 -22.10 -28.21
N GLY A 281 -19.31 -20.83 -28.06
CA GLY A 281 -19.06 -19.75 -29.02
C GLY A 281 -18.54 -18.45 -28.40
N GLY A 282 -18.48 -18.34 -27.06
CA GLY A 282 -17.83 -17.25 -26.37
C GLY A 282 -16.39 -17.64 -26.05
N LYS A 283 -15.42 -16.95 -26.61
CA LYS A 283 -13.99 -17.17 -26.32
C LYS A 283 -13.80 -17.19 -24.82
N SER A 284 -13.39 -18.35 -24.30
CA SER A 284 -12.85 -18.48 -22.94
C SER A 284 -11.76 -17.43 -22.78
N THR A 285 -11.91 -16.59 -21.76
CA THR A 285 -10.96 -15.50 -21.49
C THR A 285 -9.93 -15.92 -20.46
N LEU A 286 -9.40 -17.16 -20.56
CA LEU A 286 -8.18 -17.50 -19.83
C LEU A 286 -7.03 -16.69 -20.41
N SER A 287 -6.20 -16.19 -19.55
CA SER A 287 -4.98 -15.44 -19.88
C SER A 287 -3.75 -16.20 -19.41
N PRO A 288 -2.58 -15.93 -19.98
CA PRO A 288 -1.32 -16.44 -19.42
C PRO A 288 -1.23 -16.10 -17.92
N GLY A 289 -0.72 -17.05 -17.12
CA GLY A 289 -0.59 -16.88 -15.68
C GLY A 289 -1.84 -17.22 -14.86
N ASP A 290 -2.98 -17.54 -15.49
CA ASP A 290 -4.19 -17.92 -14.77
C ASP A 290 -4.03 -19.26 -14.06
N THR A 291 -4.64 -19.38 -12.87
CA THR A 291 -4.73 -20.62 -12.10
C THR A 291 -6.19 -21.06 -11.97
N ILE A 292 -6.52 -22.21 -12.49
CA ILE A 292 -7.83 -22.86 -12.33
C ILE A 292 -7.81 -23.62 -11.01
N VAL A 293 -8.70 -23.28 -10.10
CA VAL A 293 -8.83 -23.92 -8.78
C VAL A 293 -10.12 -24.72 -8.73
N VAL A 294 -9.98 -26.00 -8.43
CA VAL A 294 -11.10 -26.93 -8.27
C VAL A 294 -11.24 -27.28 -6.79
N PRO A 295 -12.24 -26.72 -6.08
CA PRO A 295 -12.42 -26.99 -4.67
C PRO A 295 -12.97 -28.39 -4.42
N ILE A 296 -12.78 -28.85 -3.17
CA ILE A 296 -13.37 -30.09 -2.70
C ILE A 296 -14.87 -29.89 -2.37
N ASP A 297 -15.70 -30.92 -2.62
CA ASP A 297 -17.10 -30.92 -2.18
C ASP A 297 -17.17 -30.97 -0.64
N ALA A 298 -17.73 -29.94 -0.03
CA ALA A 298 -17.89 -29.80 1.42
C ALA A 298 -18.73 -30.97 2.07
N GLY A 299 -19.53 -31.64 1.28
CA GLY A 299 -20.24 -32.84 1.75
C GLY A 299 -19.34 -34.06 1.96
N TYR A 300 -18.09 -34.02 1.53
CA TYR A 300 -17.08 -35.08 1.63
C TYR A 300 -16.12 -34.98 2.81
N THR A 301 -16.08 -33.83 3.49
CA THR A 301 -15.14 -33.58 4.60
C THR A 301 -15.88 -33.06 5.83
N ASP A 302 -15.50 -33.52 7.02
CA ASP A 302 -15.87 -32.89 8.28
C ASP A 302 -15.43 -31.39 8.24
N ASN A 303 -16.29 -30.53 8.76
CA ASN A 303 -16.17 -29.04 8.64
C ASN A 303 -14.81 -28.42 9.00
N LEU A 304 -13.99 -29.12 9.78
CA LEU A 304 -12.67 -28.58 10.24
C LEU A 304 -11.55 -28.66 9.19
N THR A 305 -11.60 -29.63 8.26
CA THR A 305 -10.56 -29.82 7.25
C THR A 305 -10.64 -28.77 6.15
N LEU A 306 -11.83 -28.25 5.89
CA LEU A 306 -12.11 -27.27 4.82
C LEU A 306 -11.39 -25.93 5.02
N TRP A 307 -11.37 -25.41 6.24
CA TRP A 307 -10.74 -24.13 6.54
C TRP A 307 -9.22 -24.16 6.47
N ARG A 308 -8.62 -25.30 6.79
CA ARG A 308 -7.18 -25.48 6.78
C ARG A 308 -6.59 -25.57 5.37
N GLU A 309 -7.35 -26.12 4.40
CA GLU A 309 -6.90 -26.23 3.01
C GLU A 309 -7.12 -24.93 2.21
N VAL A 310 -8.21 -24.20 2.51
CA VAL A 310 -8.49 -22.90 1.85
C VAL A 310 -7.45 -21.84 2.22
N THR A 311 -6.92 -21.85 3.44
CA THR A 311 -5.87 -20.92 3.86
C THR A 311 -4.51 -21.20 3.23
N GLN A 312 -4.22 -22.45 2.82
CA GLN A 312 -2.95 -22.79 2.15
C GLN A 312 -2.91 -22.43 0.66
N VAL A 313 -4.02 -22.16 0.01
CA VAL A 313 -4.10 -21.84 -1.43
C VAL A 313 -4.09 -20.31 -1.69
N ILE A 314 -4.34 -19.51 -0.65
CA ILE A 314 -4.43 -18.05 -0.77
C ILE A 314 -3.09 -17.33 -0.45
N PHE A 315 -2.06 -18.10 -0.01
CA PHE A 315 -0.73 -17.55 0.32
C PHE A 315 0.38 -18.11 -0.54
#